data_d5fa17cf3b03814cc947b95c57ddd52c
#
_entry.id   d5fa17cf3b03814cc947b95c57ddd52c
#
_cell.length_a   1.000
_cell.length_b   1.000
_cell.length_c   1.000
_cell.angle_alpha   90.00
_cell.angle_beta   90.00
_cell.angle_gamma   90.00
#
_symmetry.space_group_name_H-M   'P 1'
#
loop_
_entity.id
_entity.type
_entity.pdbx_description
1 polymer ?
#
loop_
_entity_poly.entity_id
_entity_poly.type
_entity_poly.pdbx_seq_one_letter_code
_entity_poly.pdbx_strand_id
1 'polypeptide(L)'
;MDFAFGARDELFRREARAWLEEHLAGAPARRDWERELGAGGWIGLGWAEDGYGNRRADLTRQVVWAEEYARSKAPARSGHIGENLLAPTLIAHGSPEHKRRFLPPIARGEELWCQGYSEPGAGSDLAGIRTAAVREQGVYRITGQKIWTSLAREADWCFVLARTEPGSTRHHGLSFLLVPMDQPGRIEVRPIRQLTGTSDFNEVFFDGAVAEAGHVVGGEGGGWRVAMSLLGFERGVSTLAQQIGFAEELGRVLRTAVETGTAGDPVVRERLVRLWAELRVMRWNALRTLGGSGSPGGPGAPSVAKLLWGGWHRRLGELAVQVRGAASAVGPGDWSAERPYELDPAQHLFLFSRADTIYGGSDEIQRTIIAERALGLPKEPRGGP
;
A
#
# COMPACT_ATOMS: atom_id res chain seq x y z
N MET A 1 -6.13 -10.71 26.56
CA MET A 1 -5.00 -10.26 25.72
C MET A 1 -4.67 -8.84 26.15
N ASP A 2 -3.47 -8.62 26.66
CA ASP A 2 -3.04 -7.29 27.09
C ASP A 2 -2.41 -6.59 25.88
N PHE A 3 -2.89 -5.40 25.56
CA PHE A 3 -2.37 -4.54 24.48
C PHE A 3 -1.55 -3.36 25.03
N ALA A 4 -1.17 -3.39 26.31
CA ALA A 4 -0.32 -2.37 26.90
C ALA A 4 1.13 -2.55 26.42
N PHE A 5 1.80 -1.45 26.15
CA PHE A 5 3.21 -1.44 25.82
C PHE A 5 4.06 -1.52 27.11
N GLY A 6 5.14 -2.30 27.06
CA GLY A 6 6.08 -2.42 28.15
C GLY A 6 7.03 -1.22 28.29
N ALA A 7 7.75 -1.15 29.39
CA ALA A 7 8.70 -0.05 29.64
C ALA A 7 9.78 0.11 28.53
N ARG A 8 10.19 -0.99 27.90
CA ARG A 8 11.14 -0.97 26.76
C ARG A 8 10.51 -0.36 25.50
N ASP A 9 9.23 -0.61 25.27
CA ASP A 9 8.49 -0.08 24.11
C ASP A 9 8.26 1.41 24.30
N GLU A 10 7.97 1.85 25.53
CA GLU A 10 7.84 3.28 25.84
C GLU A 10 9.18 4.04 25.78
N LEU A 11 10.30 3.39 26.06
CA LEU A 11 11.63 3.97 25.81
C LEU A 11 11.84 4.15 24.30
N PHE A 12 11.57 3.12 23.51
CA PHE A 12 11.66 3.19 22.05
C PHE A 12 10.71 4.25 21.47
N ARG A 13 9.50 4.40 22.03
CA ARG A 13 8.57 5.46 21.66
C ARG A 13 9.15 6.85 21.83
N ARG A 14 9.82 7.09 22.95
CA ARG A 14 10.48 8.39 23.21
C ARG A 14 11.65 8.63 22.23
N GLU A 15 12.44 7.61 21.96
CA GLU A 15 13.53 7.66 20.96
C GLU A 15 12.98 8.02 19.58
N ALA A 16 11.97 7.29 19.11
CA ALA A 16 11.32 7.50 17.80
C ALA A 16 10.75 8.91 17.68
N ARG A 17 10.04 9.38 18.71
CA ARG A 17 9.45 10.71 18.73
C ARG A 17 10.53 11.81 18.71
N ALA A 18 11.55 11.71 19.55
CA ALA A 18 12.63 12.69 19.60
C ALA A 18 13.35 12.78 18.25
N TRP A 19 13.62 11.64 17.63
CA TRP A 19 14.25 11.59 16.31
C TRP A 19 13.37 12.26 15.23
N LEU A 20 12.06 11.97 15.22
CA LEU A 20 11.12 12.59 14.29
C LEU A 20 11.02 14.11 14.49
N GLU A 21 10.93 14.58 15.74
CA GLU A 21 10.87 16.01 16.06
C GLU A 21 12.14 16.75 15.59
N GLU A 22 13.32 16.14 15.79
CA GLU A 22 14.61 16.72 15.38
C GLU A 22 14.74 16.81 13.86
N HIS A 23 14.35 15.77 13.10
CA HIS A 23 14.62 15.68 11.66
C HIS A 23 13.48 16.23 10.78
N LEU A 24 12.30 16.47 11.34
CA LEU A 24 11.20 17.12 10.62
C LEU A 24 11.29 18.65 10.60
N ALA A 25 12.22 19.24 11.34
CA ALA A 25 12.45 20.68 11.34
C ALA A 25 12.93 21.14 9.96
N GLY A 26 12.04 21.73 9.15
CA GLY A 26 12.37 22.21 7.79
C GLY A 26 11.55 21.58 6.67
N ALA A 27 10.59 20.73 6.97
CA ALA A 27 9.68 20.08 5.99
C ALA A 27 10.43 19.52 4.76
N PRO A 28 11.25 18.48 4.90
CA PRO A 28 12.09 17.94 3.83
C PRO A 28 11.25 17.47 2.65
N ALA A 29 11.81 17.55 1.44
CA ALA A 29 11.20 16.94 0.26
C ALA A 29 11.09 15.42 0.46
N ARG A 30 10.06 14.79 -0.14
CA ARG A 30 9.75 13.36 0.10
C ARG A 30 10.95 12.44 -0.13
N ARG A 31 11.73 12.67 -1.21
CA ARG A 31 12.90 11.84 -1.54
C ARG A 31 14.07 12.03 -0.56
N ASP A 32 14.29 13.26 -0.12
CA ASP A 32 15.33 13.55 0.89
C ASP A 32 14.94 12.99 2.25
N TRP A 33 13.63 13.03 2.57
CA TRP A 33 13.10 12.40 3.77
C TRP A 33 13.31 10.87 3.81
N GLU A 34 13.17 10.17 2.68
CA GLU A 34 13.49 8.74 2.61
C GLU A 34 14.97 8.49 2.93
N ARG A 35 15.89 9.34 2.44
CA ARG A 35 17.32 9.23 2.76
C ARG A 35 17.62 9.50 4.24
N GLU A 36 16.95 10.49 4.84
CA GLU A 36 17.05 10.75 6.28
C GLU A 36 16.60 9.55 7.11
N LEU A 37 15.45 8.97 6.75
CA LEU A 37 14.96 7.74 7.39
C LEU A 37 15.96 6.59 7.24
N GLY A 38 16.53 6.45 6.06
CA GLY A 38 17.58 5.44 5.79
C GLY A 38 18.84 5.66 6.60
N ALA A 39 19.36 6.90 6.65
CA ALA A 39 20.51 7.27 7.46
C ALA A 39 20.28 7.02 8.97
N GLY A 40 19.05 7.24 9.45
CA GLY A 40 18.63 6.91 10.80
C GLY A 40 18.40 5.41 11.04
N GLY A 41 18.41 4.58 9.99
CA GLY A 41 18.13 3.14 10.05
C GLY A 41 16.65 2.80 10.31
N TRP A 42 15.73 3.72 10.02
CA TRP A 42 14.29 3.57 10.26
C TRP A 42 13.55 2.83 9.16
N ILE A 43 14.21 2.56 8.03
CA ILE A 43 13.67 1.74 6.94
C ILE A 43 14.00 0.27 7.20
N GLY A 44 13.05 -0.63 7.02
CA GLY A 44 13.26 -2.06 7.13
C GLY A 44 13.26 -2.62 8.56
N LEU A 45 12.68 -1.93 9.53
CA LEU A 45 12.60 -2.34 10.93
C LEU A 45 12.07 -3.77 11.13
N GLY A 46 11.16 -4.20 10.27
CA GLY A 46 10.49 -5.50 10.34
C GLY A 46 11.10 -6.58 9.43
N TRP A 47 12.21 -6.33 8.77
CA TRP A 47 12.80 -7.33 7.89
C TRP A 47 13.31 -8.54 8.69
N ALA A 48 13.15 -9.73 8.11
CA ALA A 48 13.59 -10.98 8.75
C ALA A 48 15.12 -11.10 8.79
N GLU A 49 15.83 -10.36 7.93
CA GLU A 49 17.28 -10.26 7.87
C GLU A 49 17.73 -8.84 8.18
N ASP A 50 18.94 -8.68 8.73
CA ASP A 50 19.61 -7.42 9.01
C ASP A 50 20.96 -7.32 8.27
N GLY A 51 21.71 -6.27 8.53
CA GLY A 51 23.01 -6.05 7.90
C GLY A 51 22.95 -5.21 6.62
N TYR A 52 21.78 -4.66 6.29
CA TYR A 52 21.58 -3.82 5.10
C TYR A 52 21.57 -2.31 5.42
N GLY A 53 21.86 -1.92 6.65
CA GLY A 53 21.78 -0.54 7.14
C GLY A 53 20.52 -0.26 7.95
N ASN A 54 19.62 -1.22 8.05
CA ASN A 54 18.39 -1.13 8.82
C ASN A 54 18.61 -1.47 10.30
N ARG A 55 17.84 -0.84 11.16
CA ARG A 55 17.65 -1.27 12.55
C ARG A 55 16.74 -2.49 12.57
N ARG A 56 16.83 -3.27 13.65
CA ARG A 56 15.91 -4.38 13.86
C ARG A 56 14.95 -4.06 15.00
N ALA A 57 13.66 -4.26 14.76
CA ALA A 57 12.64 -4.07 15.77
C ALA A 57 11.70 -5.27 15.79
N ASP A 58 11.32 -5.71 16.99
CA ASP A 58 10.22 -6.65 17.16
C ASP A 58 8.89 -6.00 16.74
N LEU A 59 7.87 -6.82 16.61
CA LEU A 59 6.57 -6.37 16.12
C LEU A 59 5.98 -5.21 16.95
N THR A 60 6.15 -5.24 18.27
CA THR A 60 5.63 -4.20 19.17
C THR A 60 6.27 -2.85 18.87
N ARG A 61 7.59 -2.81 18.66
CA ARG A 61 8.31 -1.59 18.32
C ARG A 61 8.01 -1.11 16.89
N GLN A 62 7.78 -2.02 15.95
CA GLN A 62 7.29 -1.64 14.62
C GLN A 62 5.93 -0.93 14.72
N VAL A 63 5.03 -1.42 15.56
CA VAL A 63 3.75 -0.76 15.85
C VAL A 63 3.96 0.62 16.47
N VAL A 64 4.85 0.73 17.45
CA VAL A 64 5.21 2.01 18.10
C VAL A 64 5.77 3.01 17.07
N TRP A 65 6.68 2.58 16.21
CA TRP A 65 7.21 3.40 15.14
C TRP A 65 6.12 3.90 14.19
N ALA A 66 5.25 3.01 13.71
CA ALA A 66 4.15 3.35 12.83
C ALA A 66 3.19 4.37 13.48
N GLU A 67 2.93 4.25 14.78
CA GLU A 67 2.13 5.21 15.54
C GLU A 67 2.80 6.58 15.64
N GLU A 68 4.07 6.64 16.02
CA GLU A 68 4.77 7.92 16.16
C GLU A 68 4.97 8.59 14.81
N TYR A 69 5.30 7.84 13.77
CA TYR A 69 5.39 8.34 12.40
C TYR A 69 4.09 8.99 11.93
N ALA A 70 2.96 8.31 12.10
CA ALA A 70 1.66 8.85 11.71
C ALA A 70 1.29 10.12 12.51
N ARG A 71 1.61 10.18 13.83
CA ARG A 71 1.35 11.35 14.67
C ARG A 71 2.22 12.54 14.35
N SER A 72 3.45 12.31 13.89
CA SER A 72 4.41 13.39 13.57
C SER A 72 4.02 14.22 12.36
N LYS A 73 3.06 13.75 11.54
CA LYS A 73 2.69 14.34 10.24
C LYS A 73 3.87 14.44 9.27
N ALA A 74 4.80 13.50 9.37
CA ALA A 74 5.93 13.37 8.45
C ALA A 74 5.43 13.24 7.00
N PRO A 75 6.27 13.58 6.00
CA PRO A 75 5.94 13.37 4.59
C PRO A 75 5.48 11.95 4.29
N ALA A 76 4.52 11.79 3.37
CA ALA A 76 4.09 10.47 2.92
C ALA A 76 5.28 9.70 2.34
N ARG A 77 5.44 8.44 2.74
CA ARG A 77 6.55 7.59 2.36
C ARG A 77 6.53 7.27 0.86
N SER A 78 7.61 7.60 0.15
CA SER A 78 7.83 7.20 -1.26
C SER A 78 8.49 5.81 -1.36
N GLY A 79 9.28 5.41 -0.36
CA GLY A 79 10.01 4.16 -0.32
C GLY A 79 9.20 2.95 0.16
N HIS A 80 7.94 3.12 0.57
CA HIS A 80 7.15 2.07 1.22
C HIS A 80 6.94 0.82 0.36
N ILE A 81 6.91 0.93 -0.97
CA ILE A 81 6.77 -0.21 -1.89
C ILE A 81 8.04 -1.07 -1.86
N GLY A 82 9.22 -0.42 -1.92
CA GLY A 82 10.50 -1.11 -1.76
C GLY A 82 10.64 -1.76 -0.40
N GLU A 83 10.36 -1.01 0.67
CA GLU A 83 10.52 -1.46 2.06
C GLU A 83 9.57 -2.59 2.46
N ASN A 84 8.27 -2.42 2.18
CA ASN A 84 7.23 -3.29 2.75
C ASN A 84 6.81 -4.44 1.82
N LEU A 85 7.08 -4.33 0.53
CA LEU A 85 6.68 -5.33 -0.47
C LEU A 85 7.89 -6.02 -1.10
N LEU A 86 8.78 -5.27 -1.74
CA LEU A 86 9.89 -5.88 -2.48
C LEU A 86 10.94 -6.48 -1.55
N ALA A 87 11.40 -5.76 -0.53
CA ALA A 87 12.48 -6.25 0.33
C ALA A 87 12.10 -7.57 1.05
N PRO A 88 10.93 -7.72 1.69
CA PRO A 88 10.51 -9.02 2.22
C PRO A 88 10.42 -10.12 1.14
N THR A 89 10.03 -9.74 -0.08
CA THR A 89 9.98 -10.68 -1.21
C THR A 89 11.37 -11.12 -1.63
N LEU A 90 12.35 -10.21 -1.68
CA LEU A 90 13.75 -10.54 -1.97
C LEU A 90 14.39 -11.38 -0.87
N ILE A 91 14.07 -11.11 0.38
CA ILE A 91 14.52 -11.91 1.52
C ILE A 91 14.02 -13.34 1.40
N ALA A 92 12.75 -13.55 1.00
CA ALA A 92 12.12 -14.85 0.88
C ALA A 92 12.47 -15.62 -0.42
N HIS A 93 12.66 -14.91 -1.53
CA HIS A 93 12.73 -15.53 -2.88
C HIS A 93 13.93 -15.07 -3.71
N GLY A 94 14.64 -14.01 -3.30
CA GLY A 94 15.79 -13.48 -4.02
C GLY A 94 17.04 -14.33 -3.84
N SER A 95 17.92 -14.32 -4.85
CA SER A 95 19.25 -14.88 -4.73
C SER A 95 20.13 -14.01 -3.80
N PRO A 96 21.28 -14.53 -3.33
CA PRO A 96 22.25 -13.72 -2.59
C PRO A 96 22.69 -12.46 -3.35
N GLU A 97 22.76 -12.51 -4.67
CA GLU A 97 23.09 -11.38 -5.55
C GLU A 97 21.98 -10.32 -5.51
N HIS A 98 20.71 -10.73 -5.60
CA HIS A 98 19.57 -9.84 -5.46
C HIS A 98 19.60 -9.11 -4.12
N LYS A 99 19.82 -9.84 -3.02
CA LYS A 99 19.87 -9.26 -1.68
C LYS A 99 21.01 -8.24 -1.55
N ARG A 100 22.24 -8.60 -1.99
CA ARG A 100 23.39 -7.70 -1.93
C ARG A 100 23.21 -6.45 -2.78
N ARG A 101 22.55 -6.56 -3.95
CA ARG A 101 22.37 -5.43 -4.86
C ARG A 101 21.25 -4.50 -4.42
N PHE A 102 20.10 -5.02 -4.01
CA PHE A 102 18.88 -4.23 -3.88
C PHE A 102 18.49 -3.88 -2.44
N LEU A 103 18.79 -4.72 -1.44
CA LEU A 103 18.37 -4.43 -0.07
C LEU A 103 19.09 -3.23 0.56
N PRO A 104 20.42 -3.04 0.40
CA PRO A 104 21.09 -1.87 0.97
C PRO A 104 20.57 -0.52 0.46
N PRO A 105 20.38 -0.27 -0.86
CA PRO A 105 19.87 1.01 -1.33
C PRO A 105 18.40 1.24 -0.95
N ILE A 106 17.59 0.17 -0.81
CA ILE A 106 16.24 0.30 -0.23
C ILE A 106 16.32 0.73 1.23
N ALA A 107 17.16 0.07 2.03
CA ALA A 107 17.35 0.39 3.46
C ALA A 107 17.86 1.82 3.67
N ARG A 108 18.66 2.35 2.75
CA ARG A 108 19.16 3.74 2.79
C ARG A 108 18.23 4.78 2.18
N GLY A 109 17.05 4.36 1.66
CA GLY A 109 16.11 5.28 1.00
C GLY A 109 16.63 5.90 -0.30
N GLU A 110 17.59 5.25 -0.96
CA GLU A 110 18.26 5.73 -2.17
C GLU A 110 17.51 5.32 -3.45
N GLU A 111 16.96 4.10 -3.47
CA GLU A 111 16.21 3.57 -4.61
C GLU A 111 14.73 3.42 -4.28
N LEU A 112 13.89 4.06 -5.07
CA LEU A 112 12.44 4.00 -4.98
C LEU A 112 11.87 2.98 -5.97
N TRP A 113 10.81 2.31 -5.57
CA TRP A 113 10.22 1.20 -6.32
C TRP A 113 8.75 1.41 -6.61
N CYS A 114 8.29 0.92 -7.77
CA CYS A 114 6.88 0.80 -8.10
C CYS A 114 6.52 -0.63 -8.49
N GLN A 115 5.21 -0.91 -8.52
CA GLN A 115 4.64 -2.23 -8.76
C GLN A 115 3.93 -2.30 -10.09
N GLY A 116 4.43 -3.10 -11.02
CA GLY A 116 3.85 -3.35 -12.34
C GLY A 116 3.11 -4.69 -12.41
N TYR A 117 1.93 -4.78 -11.78
CA TYR A 117 1.12 -6.01 -11.77
C TYR A 117 -0.09 -5.90 -12.70
N SER A 118 -1.07 -5.09 -12.33
CA SER A 118 -2.34 -4.97 -13.02
C SER A 118 -2.20 -4.49 -14.46
N GLU A 119 -3.09 -4.96 -15.34
CA GLU A 119 -3.25 -4.51 -16.71
C GLU A 119 -4.69 -4.06 -16.94
N PRO A 120 -4.99 -3.29 -18.00
CA PRO A 120 -6.37 -2.85 -18.28
C PRO A 120 -7.40 -3.99 -18.32
N GLY A 121 -6.99 -5.19 -18.76
CA GLY A 121 -7.83 -6.39 -18.80
C GLY A 121 -7.58 -7.40 -17.68
N ALA A 122 -6.70 -7.12 -16.72
CA ALA A 122 -6.28 -8.08 -15.68
C ALA A 122 -5.97 -7.38 -14.35
N GLY A 123 -7.01 -7.03 -13.61
CA GLY A 123 -6.93 -6.52 -12.24
C GLY A 123 -7.22 -7.65 -11.24
N SER A 124 -8.50 -7.91 -10.95
CA SER A 124 -8.92 -9.00 -10.06
C SER A 124 -8.51 -10.37 -10.59
N ASP A 125 -8.57 -10.60 -11.91
CA ASP A 125 -7.99 -11.79 -12.56
C ASP A 125 -6.55 -11.52 -12.99
N LEU A 126 -5.65 -11.35 -12.00
CA LEU A 126 -4.23 -11.07 -12.23
C LEU A 126 -3.55 -12.16 -13.09
N ALA A 127 -4.04 -13.39 -13.06
CA ALA A 127 -3.51 -14.48 -13.89
C ALA A 127 -3.74 -14.27 -15.40
N GLY A 128 -4.62 -13.33 -15.77
CA GLY A 128 -4.93 -12.96 -17.16
C GLY A 128 -3.97 -11.95 -17.79
N ILE A 129 -2.87 -11.56 -17.13
CA ILE A 129 -1.90 -10.59 -17.68
C ILE A 129 -1.29 -11.06 -18.99
N ARG A 130 -0.99 -10.09 -19.86
CA ARG A 130 -0.48 -10.31 -21.23
C ARG A 130 0.88 -9.65 -21.48
N THR A 131 1.35 -8.73 -20.63
CA THR A 131 2.70 -8.16 -20.75
C THR A 131 3.69 -9.30 -20.93
N ALA A 132 4.42 -9.28 -22.04
CA ALA A 132 5.37 -10.31 -22.42
C ALA A 132 6.80 -9.88 -22.11
N ALA A 133 7.66 -10.84 -21.80
CA ALA A 133 9.08 -10.63 -21.60
C ALA A 133 9.85 -11.72 -22.37
N VAL A 134 10.48 -11.36 -23.47
CA VAL A 134 11.22 -12.27 -24.35
C VAL A 134 12.70 -12.22 -23.98
N ARG A 135 13.30 -13.38 -23.74
CA ARG A 135 14.73 -13.48 -23.41
C ARG A 135 15.58 -13.44 -24.67
N GLU A 136 16.49 -12.46 -24.75
CA GLU A 136 17.41 -12.26 -25.87
C GLU A 136 18.79 -11.84 -25.36
N GLN A 137 19.83 -12.58 -25.72
CA GLN A 137 21.24 -12.21 -25.46
C GLN A 137 21.54 -11.84 -23.99
N GLY A 138 20.95 -12.57 -23.03
CA GLY A 138 21.21 -12.34 -21.59
C GLY A 138 20.34 -11.27 -20.93
N VAL A 139 19.38 -10.68 -21.65
CA VAL A 139 18.39 -9.74 -21.13
C VAL A 139 16.98 -10.19 -21.46
N TYR A 140 16.00 -9.61 -20.78
CA TYR A 140 14.58 -9.70 -21.15
C TYR A 140 14.14 -8.39 -21.81
N ARG A 141 13.45 -8.50 -22.94
CA ARG A 141 12.73 -7.39 -23.56
C ARG A 141 11.28 -7.47 -23.21
N ILE A 142 10.79 -6.41 -22.55
CA ILE A 142 9.46 -6.37 -21.95
C ILE A 142 8.59 -5.47 -22.82
N THR A 143 7.43 -6.00 -23.24
CA THR A 143 6.45 -5.25 -24.05
C THR A 143 5.06 -5.48 -23.47
N GLY A 144 4.33 -4.39 -23.21
CA GLY A 144 2.98 -4.41 -22.66
C GLY A 144 2.63 -3.15 -21.91
N GLN A 145 1.49 -3.18 -21.23
CA GLN A 145 0.97 -2.04 -20.48
C GLN A 145 0.60 -2.48 -19.07
N LYS A 146 1.06 -1.72 -18.08
CA LYS A 146 0.62 -1.82 -16.68
C LYS A 146 -0.23 -0.62 -16.32
N ILE A 147 -1.16 -0.82 -15.39
CA ILE A 147 -2.09 0.22 -14.93
C ILE A 147 -2.19 0.23 -13.42
N TRP A 148 -2.64 1.33 -12.84
CA TRP A 148 -2.77 1.54 -11.40
C TRP A 148 -1.43 1.48 -10.66
N THR A 149 -0.34 1.82 -11.35
CA THR A 149 1.01 1.81 -10.80
C THR A 149 1.25 3.05 -9.96
N SER A 150 1.25 2.87 -8.63
CA SER A 150 1.58 3.95 -7.68
C SER A 150 3.03 4.34 -7.80
N LEU A 151 3.33 5.65 -7.64
CA LEU A 151 4.69 6.20 -7.59
C LEU A 151 5.56 5.95 -8.85
N ALA A 152 5.00 5.50 -9.98
CA ALA A 152 5.79 5.16 -11.17
C ALA A 152 6.62 6.34 -11.71
N ARG A 153 6.17 7.60 -11.49
CA ARG A 153 6.89 8.81 -11.92
C ARG A 153 8.11 9.14 -11.05
N GLU A 154 8.15 8.64 -9.83
CA GLU A 154 9.20 8.87 -8.84
C GLU A 154 10.15 7.68 -8.70
N ALA A 155 9.73 6.51 -9.21
CA ALA A 155 10.44 5.25 -9.02
C ALA A 155 11.68 5.13 -9.90
N ASP A 156 12.76 4.63 -9.32
CA ASP A 156 13.98 4.25 -10.03
C ASP A 156 13.85 2.86 -10.66
N TRP A 157 13.03 2.01 -10.04
CA TRP A 157 12.82 0.61 -10.41
C TRP A 157 11.34 0.22 -10.36
N CYS A 158 10.97 -0.74 -11.23
CA CYS A 158 9.67 -1.40 -11.20
C CYS A 158 9.86 -2.91 -11.06
N PHE A 159 9.14 -3.56 -10.16
CA PHE A 159 9.00 -5.00 -10.24
C PHE A 159 7.77 -5.35 -11.08
N VAL A 160 8.01 -6.11 -12.14
CA VAL A 160 7.01 -6.41 -13.16
C VAL A 160 6.69 -7.91 -13.16
N LEU A 161 5.41 -8.23 -13.11
CA LEU A 161 4.94 -9.57 -13.41
C LEU A 161 4.67 -9.65 -14.92
N ALA A 162 5.39 -10.50 -15.63
CA ALA A 162 5.29 -10.65 -17.08
C ALA A 162 5.34 -12.11 -17.51
N ARG A 163 4.84 -12.38 -18.71
CA ARG A 163 4.81 -13.69 -19.32
C ARG A 163 6.10 -13.96 -20.09
N THR A 164 6.90 -14.91 -19.62
CA THR A 164 8.18 -15.30 -20.21
C THR A 164 8.09 -16.54 -21.08
N GLU A 165 7.05 -17.37 -20.91
CA GLU A 165 6.82 -18.57 -21.70
C GLU A 165 5.74 -18.30 -22.75
N PRO A 166 6.09 -18.28 -24.06
CA PRO A 166 5.13 -18.08 -25.15
C PRO A 166 4.01 -19.14 -25.12
N GLY A 167 2.78 -18.70 -25.34
CA GLY A 167 1.61 -19.60 -25.36
C GLY A 167 1.15 -20.09 -23.98
N SER A 168 1.87 -19.77 -22.92
CA SER A 168 1.43 -20.12 -21.56
C SER A 168 0.18 -19.32 -21.16
N THR A 169 -0.62 -19.90 -20.28
CA THR A 169 -1.89 -19.32 -19.83
C THR A 169 -1.99 -19.30 -18.32
N ARG A 170 -2.77 -18.36 -17.80
CA ARG A 170 -3.09 -18.20 -16.38
C ARG A 170 -1.82 -18.10 -15.52
N HIS A 171 -1.64 -18.98 -14.54
CA HIS A 171 -0.56 -18.94 -13.56
C HIS A 171 0.80 -19.44 -14.11
N HIS A 172 0.79 -20.12 -15.25
CA HIS A 172 2.00 -20.72 -15.86
C HIS A 172 2.77 -19.69 -16.67
N GLY A 173 4.07 -19.87 -16.77
CA GLY A 173 4.98 -19.08 -17.60
C GLY A 173 5.08 -17.60 -17.18
N LEU A 174 4.73 -17.26 -15.96
CA LEU A 174 4.87 -15.92 -15.40
C LEU A 174 6.19 -15.80 -14.64
N SER A 175 6.92 -14.72 -14.86
CA SER A 175 8.15 -14.37 -14.15
C SER A 175 8.04 -13.03 -13.46
N PHE A 176 8.77 -12.89 -12.37
CA PHE A 176 8.87 -11.65 -11.59
C PHE A 176 10.21 -11.00 -11.92
N LEU A 177 10.17 -9.84 -12.61
CA LEU A 177 11.35 -9.16 -13.13
C LEU A 177 11.56 -7.82 -12.42
N LEU A 178 12.81 -7.49 -12.11
CA LEU A 178 13.22 -6.18 -11.63
C LEU A 178 13.70 -5.35 -12.82
N VAL A 179 13.03 -4.24 -13.09
CA VAL A 179 13.19 -3.43 -14.32
C VAL A 179 13.59 -2.02 -13.92
N PRO A 180 14.74 -1.49 -14.39
CA PRO A 180 15.08 -0.08 -14.21
C PRO A 180 14.09 0.79 -14.97
N MET A 181 13.65 1.91 -14.38
CA MET A 181 12.66 2.81 -15.00
C MET A 181 13.28 3.86 -15.91
N ASP A 182 14.57 4.17 -15.75
CA ASP A 182 15.27 5.12 -16.61
C ASP A 182 15.64 4.48 -17.94
N GLN A 183 14.65 4.39 -18.85
CA GLN A 183 14.81 3.84 -20.21
C GLN A 183 14.06 4.71 -21.22
N PRO A 184 14.61 5.89 -21.59
CA PRO A 184 13.97 6.80 -22.52
C PRO A 184 13.61 6.12 -23.85
N GLY A 185 12.40 6.36 -24.34
CA GLY A 185 11.87 5.77 -25.58
C GLY A 185 11.44 4.31 -25.47
N ARG A 186 11.62 3.67 -24.28
CA ARG A 186 11.18 2.28 -24.04
C ARG A 186 10.17 2.17 -22.89
N ILE A 187 10.18 3.13 -21.97
CA ILE A 187 9.21 3.21 -20.89
C ILE A 187 8.56 4.58 -20.94
N GLU A 188 7.23 4.58 -20.99
CA GLU A 188 6.42 5.79 -20.89
C GLU A 188 5.50 5.67 -19.67
N VAL A 189 5.46 6.72 -18.83
CA VAL A 189 4.60 6.79 -17.65
C VAL A 189 3.56 7.88 -17.86
N ARG A 190 2.28 7.51 -17.83
CA ARG A 190 1.14 8.44 -17.98
C ARG A 190 0.33 8.52 -16.69
N PRO A 191 0.15 9.71 -16.11
CA PRO A 191 -0.66 9.85 -14.91
C PRO A 191 -2.14 9.60 -15.20
N ILE A 192 -2.81 8.88 -14.29
CA ILE A 192 -4.26 8.67 -14.33
C ILE A 192 -4.92 9.71 -13.42
N ARG A 193 -5.75 10.57 -13.99
CA ARG A 193 -6.50 11.55 -13.20
C ARG A 193 -7.68 10.87 -12.51
N GLN A 194 -7.69 10.95 -11.20
CA GLN A 194 -8.73 10.38 -10.33
C GLN A 194 -9.91 11.35 -10.16
N LEU A 195 -11.00 10.86 -9.56
CA LEU A 195 -12.16 11.69 -9.20
C LEU A 195 -11.80 12.85 -8.26
N THR A 196 -10.75 12.68 -7.46
CA THR A 196 -10.19 13.71 -6.56
C THR A 196 -9.43 14.82 -7.29
N GLY A 197 -9.22 14.68 -8.61
CA GLY A 197 -8.39 15.59 -9.39
C GLY A 197 -6.88 15.32 -9.28
N THR A 198 -6.44 14.48 -8.33
CA THR A 198 -5.05 14.05 -8.16
C THR A 198 -4.69 12.91 -9.14
N SER A 199 -3.41 12.56 -9.22
CA SER A 199 -2.91 11.48 -10.07
C SER A 199 -1.90 10.63 -9.29
N ASP A 200 -2.42 9.86 -8.32
CA ASP A 200 -1.61 8.99 -7.46
C ASP A 200 -1.22 7.68 -8.17
N PHE A 201 -1.96 7.34 -9.24
CA PHE A 201 -1.74 6.15 -10.04
C PHE A 201 -1.36 6.49 -11.47
N ASN A 202 -0.68 5.57 -12.12
CA ASN A 202 -0.17 5.75 -13.47
C ASN A 202 -0.44 4.52 -14.34
N GLU A 203 -0.52 4.75 -15.65
CA GLU A 203 -0.26 3.75 -16.68
C GLU A 203 1.24 3.73 -16.98
N VAL A 204 1.79 2.54 -17.18
CA VAL A 204 3.19 2.35 -17.57
C VAL A 204 3.22 1.50 -18.83
N PHE A 205 3.73 2.06 -19.91
CA PHE A 205 3.89 1.39 -21.19
C PHE A 205 5.34 0.94 -21.34
N PHE A 206 5.52 -0.33 -21.66
CA PHE A 206 6.81 -0.93 -21.96
C PHE A 206 6.87 -1.25 -23.46
N ASP A 207 7.84 -0.69 -24.16
CA ASP A 207 8.11 -0.97 -25.58
C ASP A 207 9.56 -1.46 -25.73
N GLY A 208 9.75 -2.76 -25.56
CA GLY A 208 11.06 -3.38 -25.56
C GLY A 208 11.95 -2.94 -24.39
N ALA A 209 11.36 -2.59 -23.26
CA ALA A 209 12.11 -2.25 -22.05
C ALA A 209 12.99 -3.42 -21.60
N VAL A 210 14.19 -3.11 -21.11
CA VAL A 210 15.24 -4.11 -20.82
C VAL A 210 15.34 -4.39 -19.34
N ALA A 211 15.34 -5.67 -18.99
CA ALA A 211 15.77 -6.16 -17.67
C ALA A 211 16.88 -7.20 -17.85
N GLU A 212 17.89 -7.18 -17.01
CA GLU A 212 18.94 -8.19 -17.01
C GLU A 212 18.38 -9.57 -16.66
N ALA A 213 18.89 -10.62 -17.27
CA ALA A 213 18.45 -11.98 -16.99
C ALA A 213 18.67 -12.37 -15.51
N GLY A 214 19.68 -11.80 -14.88
CA GLY A 214 19.96 -11.94 -13.44
C GLY A 214 18.93 -11.27 -12.54
N HIS A 215 18.06 -10.43 -13.07
CA HIS A 215 17.03 -9.72 -12.31
C HIS A 215 15.69 -10.46 -12.22
N VAL A 216 15.64 -11.76 -12.52
CA VAL A 216 14.45 -12.60 -12.33
C VAL A 216 14.43 -13.18 -10.92
N VAL A 217 13.44 -12.80 -10.13
CA VAL A 217 13.30 -13.26 -8.75
C VAL A 217 12.52 -14.58 -8.70
N GLY A 218 13.04 -15.54 -7.98
CA GLY A 218 12.40 -16.86 -7.78
C GLY A 218 12.49 -17.81 -8.98
N GLY A 219 13.29 -17.46 -10.00
CA GLY A 219 13.51 -18.21 -11.23
C GLY A 219 12.46 -17.93 -12.31
N GLU A 220 12.83 -18.22 -13.56
CA GLU A 220 11.95 -18.09 -14.71
C GLU A 220 10.73 -19.02 -14.57
N GLY A 221 9.54 -18.56 -14.87
CA GLY A 221 8.28 -19.28 -14.66
C GLY A 221 7.79 -19.30 -13.21
N GLY A 222 8.61 -18.90 -12.23
CA GLY A 222 8.27 -18.87 -10.79
C GLY A 222 7.52 -17.65 -10.31
N GLY A 223 7.23 -16.69 -11.19
CA GLY A 223 6.72 -15.37 -10.84
C GLY A 223 5.37 -15.36 -10.14
N TRP A 224 4.49 -16.30 -10.46
CA TRP A 224 3.20 -16.38 -9.76
C TRP A 224 3.35 -16.64 -8.26
N ARG A 225 4.22 -17.57 -7.88
CA ARG A 225 4.51 -17.90 -6.48
C ARG A 225 5.09 -16.68 -5.75
N VAL A 226 6.03 -15.98 -6.39
CA VAL A 226 6.65 -14.75 -5.85
C VAL A 226 5.60 -13.66 -5.67
N ALA A 227 4.76 -13.43 -6.69
CA ALA A 227 3.71 -12.42 -6.66
C ALA A 227 2.69 -12.69 -5.53
N MET A 228 2.28 -13.93 -5.34
CA MET A 228 1.34 -14.29 -4.26
C MET A 228 1.96 -14.11 -2.86
N SER A 229 3.25 -14.38 -2.72
CA SER A 229 4.01 -14.12 -1.49
C SER A 229 4.07 -12.63 -1.18
N LEU A 230 4.39 -11.80 -2.19
CA LEU A 230 4.42 -10.34 -2.06
C LEU A 230 3.07 -9.78 -1.58
N LEU A 231 1.96 -10.21 -2.19
CA LEU A 231 0.62 -9.78 -1.79
C LEU A 231 0.26 -10.20 -0.34
N GLY A 232 0.96 -11.21 0.20
CA GLY A 232 0.88 -11.58 1.60
C GLY A 232 1.52 -10.56 2.54
N PHE A 233 2.62 -9.92 2.14
CA PHE A 233 3.32 -8.91 2.93
C PHE A 233 2.57 -7.58 3.01
N GLU A 234 1.74 -7.26 2.02
CA GLU A 234 0.94 -6.03 1.97
C GLU A 234 0.03 -5.81 3.19
N ARG A 235 -0.21 -6.86 3.97
CA ARG A 235 -1.20 -6.90 5.07
C ARG A 235 -0.59 -6.84 6.47
N GLY A 236 0.55 -6.18 6.62
CA GLY A 236 1.35 -6.11 7.85
C GLY A 236 1.03 -4.91 8.75
N VAL A 237 2.07 -4.38 9.41
CA VAL A 237 2.01 -3.26 10.38
C VAL A 237 1.45 -1.96 9.79
N SER A 238 1.53 -1.77 8.46
CA SER A 238 0.98 -0.62 7.74
C SER A 238 -0.52 -0.40 8.00
N THR A 239 -1.28 -1.45 8.30
CA THR A 239 -2.70 -1.34 8.66
C THR A 239 -2.95 -0.59 9.96
N LEU A 240 -2.01 -0.61 10.91
CA LEU A 240 -2.11 0.15 12.16
C LEU A 240 -1.82 1.63 11.96
N ALA A 241 -0.82 1.97 11.15
CA ALA A 241 -0.55 3.36 10.77
C ALA A 241 -1.76 3.99 10.06
N GLN A 242 -2.39 3.27 9.14
CA GLN A 242 -3.62 3.69 8.47
C GLN A 242 -4.75 4.02 9.45
N GLN A 243 -4.91 3.23 10.52
CA GLN A 243 -5.96 3.49 11.52
C GLN A 243 -5.73 4.77 12.32
N ILE A 244 -4.50 5.26 12.46
CA ILE A 244 -4.23 6.57 13.07
C ILE A 244 -4.73 7.68 12.15
N GLY A 245 -4.43 7.61 10.84
CA GLY A 245 -5.00 8.52 9.86
C GLY A 245 -6.53 8.52 9.89
N PHE A 246 -7.15 7.36 9.98
CA PHE A 246 -8.60 7.22 10.12
C PHE A 246 -9.15 7.86 11.39
N ALA A 247 -8.42 7.78 12.51
CA ALA A 247 -8.82 8.43 13.75
C ALA A 247 -8.78 9.96 13.64
N GLU A 248 -7.80 10.50 12.93
CA GLU A 248 -7.71 11.93 12.66
C GLU A 248 -8.84 12.41 11.72
N GLU A 249 -9.14 11.63 10.69
CA GLU A 249 -10.25 11.90 9.76
C GLU A 249 -11.59 11.92 10.50
N LEU A 250 -11.86 10.89 11.30
CA LEU A 250 -13.06 10.84 12.14
C LEU A 250 -13.10 12.02 13.11
N GLY A 251 -11.96 12.40 13.70
CA GLY A 251 -11.85 13.57 14.56
C GLY A 251 -12.20 14.89 13.84
N ARG A 252 -11.80 15.03 12.57
CA ARG A 252 -12.20 16.17 11.74
C ARG A 252 -13.70 16.19 11.49
N VAL A 253 -14.27 15.06 11.09
CA VAL A 253 -15.73 14.93 10.84
C VAL A 253 -16.53 15.25 12.10
N LEU A 254 -16.07 14.77 13.27
CA LEU A 254 -16.69 15.06 14.55
C LEU A 254 -16.67 16.58 14.87
N ARG A 255 -15.52 17.24 14.71
CA ARG A 255 -15.42 18.69 14.92
C ARG A 255 -16.37 19.43 13.99
N THR A 256 -16.38 19.11 12.71
CA THR A 256 -17.31 19.72 11.74
C THR A 256 -18.77 19.50 12.15
N ALA A 257 -19.14 18.30 12.62
CA ALA A 257 -20.50 18.04 13.08
C ALA A 257 -20.90 18.90 14.29
N VAL A 258 -19.96 19.18 15.20
CA VAL A 258 -20.17 20.09 16.33
C VAL A 258 -20.30 21.53 15.87
N GLU A 259 -19.40 22.00 15.02
CA GLU A 259 -19.36 23.38 14.48
C GLU A 259 -20.62 23.70 13.67
N THR A 260 -21.13 22.78 12.86
CA THR A 260 -22.36 22.94 12.07
C THR A 260 -23.64 22.70 12.88
N GLY A 261 -23.52 22.24 14.12
CA GLY A 261 -24.66 21.85 14.97
C GLY A 261 -25.31 20.53 14.60
N THR A 262 -24.86 19.83 13.54
CA THR A 262 -25.44 18.56 13.09
C THR A 262 -25.21 17.41 14.08
N ALA A 263 -24.25 17.52 15.02
CA ALA A 263 -24.08 16.61 16.14
C ALA A 263 -25.31 16.56 17.07
N GLY A 264 -26.21 17.57 17.02
CA GLY A 264 -27.50 17.58 17.70
C GLY A 264 -28.51 16.59 17.13
N ASP A 265 -28.40 16.21 15.86
CA ASP A 265 -29.23 15.21 15.22
C ASP A 265 -28.88 13.81 15.79
N PRO A 266 -29.86 13.08 16.37
CA PRO A 266 -29.62 11.77 16.94
C PRO A 266 -29.12 10.75 15.93
N VAL A 267 -29.49 10.85 14.64
CA VAL A 267 -29.06 9.94 13.59
C VAL A 267 -27.59 10.19 13.23
N VAL A 268 -27.18 11.47 13.12
CA VAL A 268 -25.76 11.82 12.90
C VAL A 268 -24.90 11.38 14.07
N ARG A 269 -25.37 11.62 15.30
CA ARG A 269 -24.67 11.21 16.51
C ARG A 269 -24.49 9.70 16.60
N GLU A 270 -25.53 8.92 16.28
CA GLU A 270 -25.45 7.45 16.23
C GLU A 270 -24.40 6.99 15.23
N ARG A 271 -24.36 7.55 14.04
CA ARG A 271 -23.36 7.23 13.01
C ARG A 271 -21.94 7.55 13.48
N LEU A 272 -21.71 8.70 14.10
CA LEU A 272 -20.40 9.08 14.66
C LEU A 272 -19.95 8.09 15.74
N VAL A 273 -20.82 7.73 16.67
CA VAL A 273 -20.53 6.76 17.73
C VAL A 273 -20.24 5.37 17.16
N ARG A 274 -21.00 4.93 16.18
CA ARG A 274 -20.78 3.65 15.51
C ARG A 274 -19.41 3.62 14.81
N LEU A 275 -19.07 4.65 14.04
CA LEU A 275 -17.76 4.73 13.39
C LEU A 275 -16.61 4.75 14.39
N TRP A 276 -16.78 5.46 15.52
CA TRP A 276 -15.78 5.46 16.57
C TRP A 276 -15.60 4.07 17.19
N ALA A 277 -16.69 3.37 17.51
CA ALA A 277 -16.65 2.02 18.08
C ALA A 277 -16.01 1.01 17.11
N GLU A 278 -16.42 1.04 15.83
CA GLU A 278 -15.87 0.18 14.79
C GLU A 278 -14.36 0.41 14.57
N LEU A 279 -13.89 1.66 14.61
CA LEU A 279 -12.46 1.97 14.52
C LEU A 279 -11.66 1.36 15.69
N ARG A 280 -12.22 1.37 16.92
CA ARG A 280 -11.61 0.69 18.07
C ARG A 280 -11.54 -0.82 17.88
N VAL A 281 -12.61 -1.42 17.36
CA VAL A 281 -12.66 -2.86 17.05
C VAL A 281 -11.63 -3.21 15.98
N MET A 282 -11.51 -2.40 14.92
CA MET A 282 -10.50 -2.62 13.88
C MET A 282 -9.08 -2.60 14.45
N ARG A 283 -8.77 -1.64 15.35
CA ARG A 283 -7.47 -1.58 16.01
C ARG A 283 -7.18 -2.84 16.84
N TRP A 284 -8.11 -3.28 17.66
CA TRP A 284 -7.94 -4.49 18.46
C TRP A 284 -7.80 -5.74 17.59
N ASN A 285 -8.56 -5.82 16.50
CA ASN A 285 -8.43 -6.91 15.54
C ASN A 285 -7.07 -6.93 14.84
N ALA A 286 -6.54 -5.78 14.45
CA ALA A 286 -5.22 -5.66 13.86
C ALA A 286 -4.12 -6.10 14.84
N LEU A 287 -4.14 -5.62 16.08
CA LEU A 287 -3.20 -6.04 17.13
C LEU A 287 -3.29 -7.55 17.42
N ARG A 288 -4.51 -8.10 17.47
CA ARG A 288 -4.72 -9.54 17.65
C ARG A 288 -4.14 -10.36 16.49
N THR A 289 -4.31 -9.89 15.28
CA THR A 289 -3.82 -10.59 14.07
C THR A 289 -2.30 -10.55 13.98
N LEU A 290 -1.67 -9.44 14.35
CA LEU A 290 -0.22 -9.28 14.34
C LEU A 290 0.46 -10.05 15.48
N GLY A 291 -0.14 -10.14 16.64
CA GLY A 291 0.44 -10.76 17.86
C GLY A 291 0.40 -12.28 17.91
N GLY A 292 -0.17 -12.96 16.94
CA GLY A 292 -0.31 -14.41 16.94
C GLY A 292 0.72 -15.12 16.04
N SER A 293 1.59 -15.93 16.63
CA SER A 293 2.55 -16.80 15.93
C SER A 293 1.91 -17.97 15.14
N GLY A 294 0.61 -17.96 14.97
CA GLY A 294 -0.18 -18.91 14.20
C GLY A 294 -1.55 -18.30 14.03
N SER A 295 -1.70 -17.43 13.06
CA SER A 295 -2.96 -16.78 12.62
C SER A 295 -4.16 -16.98 13.59
N PRO A 296 -4.32 -16.21 14.67
CA PRO A 296 -5.50 -16.33 15.55
C PRO A 296 -6.84 -16.07 14.85
N GLY A 297 -6.81 -15.80 13.54
CA GLY A 297 -7.98 -15.63 12.68
C GLY A 297 -7.92 -16.48 11.41
N GLY A 298 -6.90 -17.37 11.29
CA GLY A 298 -6.74 -18.19 10.09
C GLY A 298 -6.41 -17.37 8.83
N PRO A 299 -6.37 -18.01 7.66
CA PRO A 299 -6.01 -17.39 6.38
C PRO A 299 -6.97 -16.28 5.93
N GLY A 300 -8.15 -16.17 6.53
CA GLY A 300 -9.16 -15.14 6.23
C GLY A 300 -9.00 -13.82 6.98
N ALA A 301 -8.20 -13.77 8.05
CA ALA A 301 -8.12 -12.58 8.91
C ALA A 301 -7.74 -11.27 8.16
N PRO A 302 -6.76 -11.26 7.25
CA PRO A 302 -6.44 -10.06 6.47
C PRO A 302 -7.58 -9.62 5.55
N SER A 303 -8.32 -10.59 4.97
CA SER A 303 -9.47 -10.30 4.10
C SER A 303 -10.62 -9.70 4.90
N VAL A 304 -10.89 -10.20 6.10
CA VAL A 304 -11.86 -9.61 7.02
C VAL A 304 -11.47 -8.17 7.38
N ALA A 305 -10.19 -7.93 7.72
CA ALA A 305 -9.70 -6.58 8.01
C ALA A 305 -9.93 -5.63 6.84
N LYS A 306 -9.65 -6.07 5.59
CA LYS A 306 -9.86 -5.27 4.37
C LYS A 306 -11.33 -4.90 4.17
N LEU A 307 -12.24 -5.85 4.33
CA LEU A 307 -13.69 -5.60 4.23
C LEU A 307 -14.18 -4.61 5.29
N LEU A 308 -13.67 -4.73 6.52
CA LEU A 308 -14.05 -3.85 7.61
C LEU A 308 -13.62 -2.40 7.34
N TRP A 309 -12.34 -2.19 7.04
CA TRP A 309 -11.84 -0.82 6.90
C TRP A 309 -12.32 -0.15 5.61
N GLY A 310 -12.40 -0.86 4.47
CA GLY A 310 -12.90 -0.28 3.22
C GLY A 310 -14.36 0.17 3.34
N GLY A 311 -15.23 -0.66 3.90
CA GLY A 311 -16.61 -0.31 4.18
C GLY A 311 -16.76 0.81 5.22
N TRP A 312 -15.93 0.81 6.26
CA TRP A 312 -15.89 1.85 7.29
C TRP A 312 -15.50 3.21 6.72
N HIS A 313 -14.40 3.27 5.95
CA HIS A 313 -13.86 4.50 5.39
C HIS A 313 -14.81 5.14 4.38
N ARG A 314 -15.49 4.31 3.58
CA ARG A 314 -16.56 4.77 2.69
C ARG A 314 -17.70 5.44 3.46
N ARG A 315 -18.19 4.82 4.58
CA ARG A 315 -19.24 5.43 5.41
C ARG A 315 -18.77 6.71 6.10
N LEU A 316 -17.49 6.78 6.49
CA LEU A 316 -16.92 8.02 7.04
C LEU A 316 -16.92 9.13 5.99
N GLY A 317 -16.53 8.85 4.75
CA GLY A 317 -16.58 9.81 3.65
C GLY A 317 -18.00 10.32 3.36
N GLU A 318 -19.01 9.44 3.40
CA GLU A 318 -20.42 9.81 3.28
C GLU A 318 -20.86 10.73 4.43
N LEU A 319 -20.49 10.40 5.66
CA LEU A 319 -20.81 11.24 6.81
C LEU A 319 -20.08 12.59 6.77
N ALA A 320 -18.83 12.64 6.28
CA ALA A 320 -18.04 13.86 6.17
C ALA A 320 -18.73 14.92 5.30
N VAL A 321 -19.29 14.52 4.16
CA VAL A 321 -20.06 15.47 3.31
C VAL A 321 -21.45 15.75 3.88
N GLN A 322 -22.08 14.80 4.54
CA GLN A 322 -23.38 14.99 5.18
C GLN A 322 -23.34 16.05 6.27
N VAL A 323 -22.34 16.01 7.17
CA VAL A 323 -22.25 16.97 8.30
C VAL A 323 -21.94 18.41 7.85
N ARG A 324 -21.40 18.60 6.65
CA ARG A 324 -21.21 19.90 6.03
C ARG A 324 -22.47 20.44 5.32
N GLY A 325 -23.43 19.57 5.01
CA GLY A 325 -24.65 19.93 4.32
C GLY A 325 -24.36 20.55 2.93
N ALA A 326 -25.06 21.63 2.59
CA ALA A 326 -24.93 22.32 1.29
C ALA A 326 -23.50 22.82 0.98
N ALA A 327 -22.69 23.13 2.00
CA ALA A 327 -21.29 23.53 1.82
C ALA A 327 -20.42 22.44 1.17
N SER A 328 -20.85 21.16 1.21
CA SER A 328 -20.17 20.06 0.50
C SER A 328 -20.27 20.12 -1.02
N ALA A 329 -21.22 20.88 -1.57
CA ALA A 329 -21.39 21.05 -3.01
C ALA A 329 -20.51 22.18 -3.59
N VAL A 330 -19.85 22.94 -2.73
CA VAL A 330 -19.04 24.10 -3.11
C VAL A 330 -17.57 23.80 -2.84
N GLY A 331 -16.69 24.14 -3.78
CA GLY A 331 -15.25 24.05 -3.60
C GLY A 331 -14.71 25.06 -2.58
N PRO A 332 -13.40 25.01 -2.25
CA PRO A 332 -12.76 25.98 -1.39
C PRO A 332 -12.97 27.43 -1.87
N GLY A 333 -12.98 28.38 -0.94
CA GLY A 333 -13.23 29.79 -1.27
C GLY A 333 -12.13 30.45 -2.11
N ASP A 334 -10.95 29.85 -2.16
CA ASP A 334 -9.80 30.27 -2.98
C ASP A 334 -9.66 29.49 -4.30
N TRP A 335 -10.72 28.80 -4.71
CA TRP A 335 -10.76 28.07 -5.97
C TRP A 335 -10.46 28.98 -7.17
N SER A 336 -9.53 28.59 -8.00
CA SER A 336 -9.10 29.32 -9.19
C SER A 336 -9.10 28.46 -10.44
N ALA A 337 -8.98 29.11 -11.62
CA ALA A 337 -8.83 28.39 -12.88
C ALA A 337 -7.52 27.57 -12.94
N GLU A 338 -6.51 27.93 -12.16
CA GLU A 338 -5.24 27.21 -12.05
C GLU A 338 -5.37 25.98 -11.16
N ARG A 339 -6.34 25.98 -10.21
CA ARG A 339 -6.65 24.88 -9.31
C ARG A 339 -8.12 24.47 -9.41
N PRO A 340 -8.59 24.08 -10.61
CA PRO A 340 -10.01 23.88 -10.89
C PRO A 340 -10.63 22.65 -10.21
N TYR A 341 -9.82 21.83 -9.53
CA TYR A 341 -10.26 20.60 -8.86
C TYR A 341 -9.74 20.51 -7.43
N GLU A 342 -9.40 21.65 -6.83
CA GLU A 342 -9.05 21.66 -5.42
C GLU A 342 -10.28 21.29 -4.59
N LEU A 343 -10.17 20.23 -3.86
CA LEU A 343 -11.21 19.71 -2.98
C LEU A 343 -10.84 20.00 -1.53
N ASP A 344 -11.84 20.33 -0.73
CA ASP A 344 -11.61 20.32 0.70
C ASP A 344 -11.45 18.87 1.23
N PRO A 345 -10.91 18.69 2.46
CA PRO A 345 -10.63 17.36 3.00
C PRO A 345 -11.84 16.43 3.09
N ALA A 346 -13.07 16.95 3.27
CA ALA A 346 -14.27 16.12 3.35
C ALA A 346 -14.71 15.63 1.96
N GLN A 347 -14.62 16.51 0.96
CA GLN A 347 -14.89 16.14 -0.44
C GLN A 347 -13.85 15.14 -0.95
N HIS A 348 -12.57 15.38 -0.64
CA HIS A 348 -11.50 14.44 -0.99
C HIS A 348 -11.74 13.07 -0.36
N LEU A 349 -12.00 13.01 0.94
CA LEU A 349 -12.30 11.78 1.67
C LEU A 349 -13.48 11.03 1.04
N PHE A 350 -14.57 11.74 0.73
CA PHE A 350 -15.75 11.14 0.08
C PHE A 350 -15.41 10.52 -1.27
N LEU A 351 -14.72 11.23 -2.15
CA LEU A 351 -14.40 10.75 -3.49
C LEU A 351 -13.35 9.65 -3.46
N PHE A 352 -12.27 9.80 -2.68
CA PHE A 352 -11.20 8.83 -2.60
C PHE A 352 -11.66 7.50 -2.01
N SER A 353 -12.46 7.53 -0.95
CA SER A 353 -12.93 6.33 -0.25
C SER A 353 -13.79 5.39 -1.12
N ARG A 354 -14.25 5.84 -2.32
CA ARG A 354 -14.92 4.96 -3.28
C ARG A 354 -14.01 3.86 -3.81
N ALA A 355 -12.71 4.15 -3.93
CA ALA A 355 -11.72 3.18 -4.39
C ALA A 355 -11.38 2.10 -3.35
N ASP A 356 -11.62 2.35 -2.07
CA ASP A 356 -11.23 1.45 -0.97
C ASP A 356 -11.87 0.07 -1.02
N THR A 357 -13.01 -0.07 -1.66
CA THR A 357 -13.69 -1.35 -1.88
C THR A 357 -13.24 -2.06 -3.16
N ILE A 358 -12.33 -1.44 -3.93
CA ILE A 358 -11.89 -1.90 -5.26
C ILE A 358 -10.42 -2.34 -5.22
N TYR A 359 -9.49 -1.43 -4.85
CA TYR A 359 -8.06 -1.72 -4.88
C TYR A 359 -7.61 -2.65 -3.73
N GLY A 360 -6.41 -3.22 -3.83
CA GLY A 360 -5.88 -4.16 -2.83
C GLY A 360 -6.69 -5.47 -2.75
N GLY A 361 -7.35 -5.85 -3.86
CA GLY A 361 -8.35 -6.90 -3.96
C GLY A 361 -9.75 -6.39 -3.58
N SER A 362 -10.67 -6.43 -4.55
CA SER A 362 -12.04 -5.95 -4.35
C SER A 362 -12.76 -6.71 -3.22
N ASP A 363 -13.82 -6.11 -2.71
CA ASP A 363 -14.66 -6.73 -1.67
C ASP A 363 -15.12 -8.14 -2.07
N GLU A 364 -15.43 -8.38 -3.36
CA GLU A 364 -15.81 -9.67 -3.90
C GLU A 364 -14.65 -10.67 -3.83
N ILE A 365 -13.44 -10.25 -4.21
CA ILE A 365 -12.22 -11.07 -4.09
C ILE A 365 -11.94 -11.41 -2.63
N GLN A 366 -12.11 -10.46 -1.70
CA GLN A 366 -11.91 -10.74 -0.28
C GLN A 366 -12.93 -11.76 0.25
N ARG A 367 -14.20 -11.66 -0.15
CA ARG A 367 -15.25 -12.64 0.20
C ARG A 367 -14.93 -14.02 -0.38
N THR A 368 -14.46 -14.09 -1.63
CA THR A 368 -14.03 -15.34 -2.26
C THR A 368 -12.88 -15.98 -1.49
N ILE A 369 -11.86 -15.20 -1.09
CA ILE A 369 -10.75 -15.70 -0.28
C ILE A 369 -11.24 -16.25 1.06
N ILE A 370 -12.15 -15.56 1.73
CA ILE A 370 -12.73 -16.03 3.00
C ILE A 370 -13.50 -17.33 2.76
N ALA A 371 -14.36 -17.37 1.75
CA ALA A 371 -15.18 -18.53 1.43
C ALA A 371 -14.31 -19.77 1.13
N GLU A 372 -13.38 -19.66 0.20
CA GLU A 372 -12.60 -20.79 -0.30
C GLU A 372 -11.47 -21.21 0.65
N ARG A 373 -10.73 -20.23 1.21
CA ARG A 373 -9.50 -20.52 1.97
C ARG A 373 -9.69 -20.58 3.47
N ALA A 374 -10.64 -19.78 4.02
CA ALA A 374 -10.86 -19.78 5.46
C ALA A 374 -11.99 -20.71 5.87
N LEU A 375 -13.09 -20.77 5.10
CA LEU A 375 -14.26 -21.60 5.40
C LEU A 375 -14.24 -22.95 4.66
N GLY A 376 -13.34 -23.15 3.68
CA GLY A 376 -13.24 -24.40 2.91
C GLY A 376 -14.45 -24.65 2.02
N LEU A 377 -15.19 -23.62 1.63
CA LEU A 377 -16.35 -23.77 0.75
C LEU A 377 -15.88 -24.13 -0.68
N PRO A 378 -16.73 -24.82 -1.46
CA PRO A 378 -16.44 -25.15 -2.84
C PRO A 378 -16.13 -23.89 -3.67
N LYS A 379 -15.18 -24.03 -4.59
CA LYS A 379 -14.91 -22.95 -5.56
C LYS A 379 -16.12 -22.78 -6.48
N GLU A 380 -16.39 -21.52 -6.83
CA GLU A 380 -17.42 -21.23 -7.83
C GLU A 380 -17.11 -21.95 -9.15
N PRO A 381 -18.09 -22.64 -9.76
CA PRO A 381 -17.89 -23.26 -11.06
C PRO A 381 -17.46 -22.19 -12.06
N ARG A 382 -16.31 -22.37 -12.69
CA ARG A 382 -15.90 -21.47 -13.76
C ARG A 382 -16.87 -21.66 -14.91
N GLY A 383 -17.57 -20.61 -15.29
CA GLY A 383 -18.31 -20.61 -16.55
C GLY A 383 -17.37 -21.10 -17.65
N GLY A 384 -17.78 -22.08 -18.43
CA GLY A 384 -17.04 -22.52 -19.61
C GLY A 384 -16.82 -21.35 -20.58
N PRO A 385 -15.92 -21.52 -21.55
CA PRO A 385 -15.61 -20.51 -22.54
C PRO A 385 -16.83 -20.10 -23.34
#